data_e9e3f81bb62b1ea294eeaa3893de3c73
#
_entry.id   e9e3f81bb62b1ea294eeaa3893de3c73
#
_cell.length_a   1.000
_cell.length_b   1.000
_cell.length_c   1.000
_cell.angle_alpha   90.00
_cell.angle_beta   90.00
_cell.angle_gamma   90.00
#
_symmetry.space_group_name_H-M   'P 1'
#
loop_
_entity.id
_entity.type
_entity.pdbx_description
1 polymer ?
#
loop_
_entity_poly.entity_id
_entity_poly.type
_entity_poly.pdbx_seq_one_letter_code
_entity_poly.pdbx_strand_id
1 'polypeptide(L)'
;MKRVLISFLMVLGVFQTRILCLEICFATMPLEMRPYWRSTETGKYSTGANWGDIDKNGFLDFAISNGNDMALAPNYVYFNYTGNLQTTHGWASSNNQYSGHSALGDVNQDGYLDFAVSNYIASGWEKTTVQLYMNIGGSLETSPSWQSADSMHTFACAFGDADGDGDLDLAVACGESYNEIEERQRIYYNNGGTLETTPSWMSVDSTPCYDVEWGDVDNDGDLDLAFISSIGPVYLYYNQNGSIEHSASWNSGGSYDGNTLNFGDMDNDGYLDLAVANNNQMEQPGYFQVYKNVGGTLNPTPVWQSSTEGYGSSVSWCDVDHDGDKDLAAGRWWGYSMIYENIGGTLTTNPVWQCSSAYQSVVEEMVWGDVDGDGVLTVTGETHLGNGVKKVFYLSHYPAHSLEGAIVDGDTLSLNEYCYNLANGWASVASAPISQIVFNYHYSYKPDLGVSNWDKSNYVFKNIATSSYVWGDANGDGVLNAIDVVYLINYLFISGPPPTPLASGDPNNDCVINSVDVVYLINYLFIGGPAPQQGCV
;
A
#
# COMPACT_ATOMS: atom_id res chain seq x y z
N MET A 1 13.38 -74.89 38.40
CA MET A 1 11.89 -74.85 38.55
C MET A 1 11.57 -74.03 39.80
N LYS A 2 11.08 -72.91 39.64
CA LYS A 2 10.24 -72.02 40.42
C LYS A 2 10.53 -70.59 40.02
N ARG A 3 9.56 -69.99 39.35
CA ARG A 3 9.53 -68.57 38.96
C ARG A 3 9.45 -67.75 40.24
N VAL A 4 10.38 -66.84 40.44
CA VAL A 4 10.24 -65.76 41.40
C VAL A 4 9.82 -64.56 40.62
N LEU A 5 8.54 -64.22 40.79
CA LEU A 5 7.98 -63.00 40.24
C LEU A 5 8.40 -61.86 41.17
N ILE A 6 9.39 -61.11 40.78
CA ILE A 6 9.72 -59.85 41.45
C ILE A 6 8.83 -58.77 40.82
N SER A 7 7.77 -58.43 41.55
CA SER A 7 6.97 -57.24 41.28
C SER A 7 7.82 -56.02 41.58
N PHE A 8 8.42 -55.46 40.55
CA PHE A 8 8.90 -54.08 40.61
C PHE A 8 7.70 -53.16 40.57
N LEU A 9 7.28 -52.65 41.73
CA LEU A 9 6.48 -51.43 41.79
C LEU A 9 7.37 -50.30 41.24
N MET A 10 7.30 -50.05 39.95
CA MET A 10 7.71 -48.77 39.40
C MET A 10 6.68 -47.75 39.89
N VAL A 11 7.03 -47.02 40.92
CA VAL A 11 6.48 -45.71 41.16
C VAL A 11 6.90 -44.89 39.95
N LEU A 12 6.05 -44.85 38.93
CA LEU A 12 6.12 -43.86 37.88
C LEU A 12 5.85 -42.51 38.55
N GLY A 13 6.90 -41.93 39.11
CA GLY A 13 6.96 -40.51 39.29
C GLY A 13 6.82 -39.90 37.90
N VAL A 14 5.61 -39.42 37.59
CA VAL A 14 5.36 -38.57 36.48
C VAL A 14 6.15 -37.30 36.74
N PHE A 15 7.44 -37.32 36.41
CA PHE A 15 8.14 -36.12 36.03
C PHE A 15 7.46 -35.69 34.72
N GLN A 16 6.38 -34.93 34.83
CA GLN A 16 6.05 -33.97 33.81
C GLN A 16 7.28 -33.04 33.69
N THR A 17 8.24 -33.47 32.93
CA THR A 17 9.06 -32.52 32.17
C THR A 17 8.03 -31.73 31.35
N ARG A 18 7.56 -30.63 31.94
CA ARG A 18 7.12 -29.51 31.13
C ARG A 18 8.36 -29.21 30.30
N ILE A 19 8.42 -29.79 29.12
CA ILE A 19 9.06 -29.11 27.99
C ILE A 19 8.30 -27.79 27.99
N LEU A 20 8.89 -26.74 28.57
CA LEU A 20 8.62 -25.41 28.09
C LEU A 20 9.00 -25.54 26.59
N CYS A 21 8.05 -25.86 25.72
CA CYS A 21 8.04 -25.21 24.46
C CYS A 21 8.06 -23.74 24.87
N LEU A 22 9.21 -23.08 24.74
CA LEU A 22 9.19 -21.75 24.25
C LEU A 22 8.44 -21.90 22.92
N GLU A 23 7.13 -21.76 22.90
CA GLU A 23 6.47 -21.12 21.81
C GLU A 23 7.19 -19.78 21.79
N ILE A 24 8.21 -19.68 20.94
CA ILE A 24 8.55 -18.43 20.34
C ILE A 24 7.19 -18.08 19.72
N CYS A 25 6.43 -17.23 20.39
CA CYS A 25 5.32 -16.54 19.81
C CYS A 25 5.96 -15.73 18.69
N PHE A 26 6.09 -16.34 17.51
CA PHE A 26 6.13 -15.54 16.30
C PHE A 26 4.84 -14.74 16.41
N ALA A 27 4.95 -13.43 16.39
CA ALA A 27 3.79 -12.57 16.26
C ALA A 27 3.04 -13.12 15.04
N THR A 28 1.92 -13.78 15.25
CA THR A 28 1.13 -14.28 14.13
C THR A 28 0.51 -13.04 13.55
N MET A 29 0.77 -12.79 12.25
CA MET A 29 0.17 -11.65 11.54
C MET A 29 -1.27 -11.44 11.99
N PRO A 30 -1.64 -10.23 12.40
CA PRO A 30 -2.92 -9.97 13.05
C PRO A 30 -4.09 -9.89 12.06
N LEU A 31 -4.07 -10.71 11.01
CA LEU A 31 -5.13 -10.79 10.02
C LEU A 31 -6.00 -12.04 10.23
N GLU A 32 -7.30 -11.87 10.13
CA GLU A 32 -8.22 -13.01 10.09
C GLU A 32 -7.96 -13.85 8.84
N MET A 33 -7.90 -15.18 8.98
CA MET A 33 -7.73 -16.10 7.83
C MET A 33 -9.01 -16.25 6.98
N ARG A 34 -10.10 -15.62 7.38
CA ARG A 34 -11.40 -15.63 6.69
C ARG A 34 -11.83 -14.19 6.47
N PRO A 35 -12.30 -13.84 5.27
CA PRO A 35 -12.78 -12.49 5.05
C PRO A 35 -14.00 -12.20 5.93
N TYR A 36 -13.98 -11.08 6.63
CA TYR A 36 -15.13 -10.60 7.39
C TYR A 36 -16.18 -9.97 6.46
N TRP A 37 -15.73 -9.44 5.32
CA TRP A 37 -16.60 -8.90 4.30
C TRP A 37 -16.39 -9.62 2.95
N ARG A 38 -17.49 -9.74 2.21
CA ARG A 38 -17.49 -10.28 0.84
C ARG A 38 -18.57 -9.58 0.02
N SER A 39 -18.25 -9.25 -1.23
CA SER A 39 -19.25 -8.76 -2.16
C SER A 39 -20.31 -9.84 -2.44
N THR A 40 -21.54 -9.43 -2.71
CA THR A 40 -22.61 -10.35 -3.18
C THR A 40 -22.44 -10.69 -4.65
N GLU A 41 -21.81 -9.81 -5.41
CA GLU A 41 -21.46 -10.04 -6.81
C GLU A 41 -20.30 -11.02 -6.92
N THR A 42 -20.45 -11.99 -7.80
CA THR A 42 -19.44 -13.01 -8.10
C THR A 42 -19.23 -13.16 -9.60
N GLY A 43 -18.05 -13.62 -10.01
CA GLY A 43 -17.75 -13.88 -11.40
C GLY A 43 -17.84 -12.65 -12.30
N LYS A 44 -17.43 -11.50 -11.76
CA LYS A 44 -17.33 -10.24 -12.51
C LYS A 44 -15.97 -10.03 -13.11
N TYR A 45 -15.04 -10.95 -12.84
CA TYR A 45 -13.66 -10.86 -13.28
C TYR A 45 -13.03 -9.55 -12.83
N SER A 46 -13.13 -9.30 -11.49
CA SER A 46 -12.59 -8.07 -10.88
C SER A 46 -11.09 -8.05 -11.00
N THR A 47 -10.56 -6.93 -11.49
CA THR A 47 -9.13 -6.71 -11.75
C THR A 47 -8.55 -5.70 -10.79
N GLY A 48 -8.94 -4.44 -10.88
CA GLY A 48 -8.45 -3.37 -10.02
C GLY A 48 -9.20 -3.26 -8.71
N ALA A 49 -8.53 -2.79 -7.67
CA ALA A 49 -9.08 -2.52 -6.36
C ALA A 49 -8.47 -1.24 -5.77
N ASN A 50 -9.30 -0.36 -5.21
CA ASN A 50 -8.83 0.89 -4.62
C ASN A 50 -9.66 1.24 -3.40
N TRP A 51 -9.02 1.76 -2.35
CA TRP A 51 -9.67 2.38 -1.21
C TRP A 51 -9.68 3.89 -1.35
N GLY A 52 -10.80 4.53 -1.02
CA GLY A 52 -10.90 5.98 -0.97
C GLY A 52 -12.23 6.42 -0.37
N ASP A 53 -12.25 7.54 0.35
CA ASP A 53 -13.48 8.16 0.85
C ASP A 53 -14.13 8.98 -0.30
N ILE A 54 -14.87 8.27 -1.16
CA ILE A 54 -15.43 8.80 -2.42
C ILE A 54 -16.57 9.77 -2.15
N ASP A 55 -17.41 9.48 -1.14
CA ASP A 55 -18.56 10.33 -0.79
C ASP A 55 -18.26 11.33 0.34
N LYS A 56 -17.02 11.38 0.84
CA LYS A 56 -16.54 12.26 1.92
C LYS A 56 -17.31 12.12 3.23
N ASN A 57 -17.68 10.90 3.56
CA ASN A 57 -18.34 10.58 4.82
C ASN A 57 -17.36 10.21 5.96
N GLY A 58 -16.06 10.13 5.69
CA GLY A 58 -15.00 9.79 6.63
C GLY A 58 -14.68 8.31 6.73
N PHE A 59 -15.23 7.46 5.85
CA PHE A 59 -14.95 6.02 5.78
C PHE A 59 -14.51 5.63 4.38
N LEU A 60 -13.56 4.71 4.28
CA LEU A 60 -13.04 4.25 2.99
C LEU A 60 -14.07 3.39 2.26
N ASP A 61 -14.40 3.78 1.03
CA ASP A 61 -15.20 3.02 0.08
C ASP A 61 -14.31 2.11 -0.76
N PHE A 62 -14.89 1.06 -1.36
CA PHE A 62 -14.15 0.09 -2.16
C PHE A 62 -14.53 0.21 -3.63
N ALA A 63 -13.63 0.79 -4.45
CA ALA A 63 -13.78 0.89 -5.89
C ALA A 63 -13.13 -0.30 -6.59
N ILE A 64 -13.85 -0.92 -7.51
CA ILE A 64 -13.47 -2.15 -8.21
C ILE A 64 -13.68 -1.98 -9.71
N SER A 65 -12.64 -2.23 -10.51
CA SER A 65 -12.77 -2.43 -11.95
C SER A 65 -13.03 -3.90 -12.28
N ASN A 66 -13.82 -4.16 -13.31
CA ASN A 66 -14.33 -5.48 -13.63
C ASN A 66 -14.20 -5.80 -15.13
N GLY A 67 -14.13 -7.10 -15.45
CA GLY A 67 -14.23 -7.59 -16.82
C GLY A 67 -13.01 -8.34 -17.29
N ASN A 68 -11.81 -7.81 -17.07
CA ASN A 68 -10.57 -8.36 -17.61
C ASN A 68 -10.70 -8.64 -19.13
N ASP A 69 -10.23 -9.78 -19.62
CA ASP A 69 -10.44 -10.30 -20.99
C ASP A 69 -11.59 -11.32 -21.07
N MET A 70 -12.24 -11.61 -19.94
CA MET A 70 -13.16 -12.75 -19.80
C MET A 70 -14.62 -12.39 -20.08
N ALA A 71 -15.10 -11.25 -19.61
CA ALA A 71 -16.47 -10.84 -19.86
C ALA A 71 -16.67 -9.33 -19.70
N LEU A 72 -17.50 -8.73 -20.53
CA LEU A 72 -17.93 -7.35 -20.36
C LEU A 72 -18.68 -7.18 -19.04
N ALA A 73 -18.19 -6.30 -18.16
CA ALA A 73 -18.81 -5.99 -16.88
C ALA A 73 -18.75 -4.49 -16.57
N PRO A 74 -19.68 -3.95 -15.76
CA PRO A 74 -19.57 -2.59 -15.25
C PRO A 74 -18.58 -2.57 -14.08
N ASN A 75 -17.94 -1.43 -13.86
CA ASN A 75 -17.14 -1.15 -12.69
C ASN A 75 -18.04 -0.79 -11.51
N TYR A 76 -17.60 -1.06 -10.27
CA TYR A 76 -18.42 -0.93 -9.08
C TYR A 76 -17.74 -0.09 -8.00
N VAL A 77 -18.54 0.60 -7.17
CA VAL A 77 -18.14 1.11 -5.87
C VAL A 77 -19.06 0.54 -4.79
N TYR A 78 -18.47 -0.01 -3.75
CA TYR A 78 -19.15 -0.44 -2.54
C TYR A 78 -18.97 0.65 -1.49
N PHE A 79 -20.04 1.38 -1.17
CA PHE A 79 -19.97 2.45 -0.19
C PHE A 79 -19.91 1.92 1.24
N ASN A 80 -19.18 2.64 2.07
CA ASN A 80 -18.99 2.34 3.47
C ASN A 80 -19.76 3.36 4.32
N TYR A 81 -20.62 2.90 5.19
CA TYR A 81 -21.34 3.75 6.13
C TYR A 81 -20.99 3.39 7.56
N THR A 82 -20.27 4.27 8.23
CA THR A 82 -19.90 4.12 9.64
C THR A 82 -19.16 2.80 9.96
N GLY A 83 -18.18 2.43 9.12
CA GLY A 83 -17.40 1.20 9.28
C GLY A 83 -18.11 -0.07 8.79
N ASN A 84 -19.20 0.07 8.03
CA ASN A 84 -19.96 -1.04 7.47
C ASN A 84 -20.00 -0.95 5.94
N LEU A 85 -19.08 -1.59 5.31
CA LEU A 85 -19.00 -1.68 3.86
C LEU A 85 -20.21 -2.43 3.30
N GLN A 86 -20.91 -1.83 2.34
CA GLN A 86 -22.05 -2.47 1.67
C GLN A 86 -21.59 -3.74 0.93
N THR A 87 -22.35 -4.81 1.00
CA THR A 87 -22.04 -6.06 0.28
C THR A 87 -22.51 -6.05 -1.17
N THR A 88 -23.38 -5.11 -1.53
CA THR A 88 -23.86 -4.84 -2.90
C THR A 88 -23.38 -3.47 -3.32
N HIS A 89 -22.93 -3.31 -4.55
CA HIS A 89 -22.46 -2.02 -5.04
C HIS A 89 -23.53 -0.92 -4.91
N GLY A 90 -23.11 0.26 -4.50
CA GLY A 90 -23.94 1.46 -4.45
C GLY A 90 -23.82 2.30 -5.74
N TRP A 91 -22.72 2.15 -6.46
CA TRP A 91 -22.50 2.78 -7.76
C TRP A 91 -22.02 1.72 -8.78
N ALA A 92 -22.42 1.92 -10.04
CA ALA A 92 -21.96 1.14 -11.16
C ALA A 92 -21.79 2.03 -12.39
N SER A 93 -20.73 1.78 -13.19
CA SER A 93 -20.61 2.42 -14.50
C SER A 93 -21.76 2.01 -15.43
N SER A 94 -22.20 2.94 -16.28
CA SER A 94 -23.30 2.69 -17.25
C SER A 94 -22.86 1.84 -18.44
N ASN A 95 -21.55 1.76 -18.68
CA ASN A 95 -20.93 0.95 -19.73
C ASN A 95 -20.34 -0.34 -19.18
N ASN A 96 -20.33 -1.37 -19.99
CA ASN A 96 -19.66 -2.63 -19.69
C ASN A 96 -18.37 -2.68 -20.50
N GLN A 97 -17.26 -2.95 -19.84
CA GLN A 97 -15.93 -2.99 -20.43
C GLN A 97 -15.19 -4.28 -20.05
N TYR A 98 -14.08 -4.54 -20.71
CA TYR A 98 -13.05 -5.45 -20.28
C TYR A 98 -11.99 -4.62 -19.52
N SER A 99 -12.29 -4.21 -18.30
CA SER A 99 -11.42 -3.32 -17.56
C SER A 99 -10.21 -4.04 -16.96
N GLY A 100 -9.06 -3.40 -17.04
CA GLY A 100 -7.86 -3.74 -16.29
C GLY A 100 -7.84 -3.09 -14.90
N HIS A 101 -6.67 -2.71 -14.40
CA HIS A 101 -6.54 -1.98 -13.13
C HIS A 101 -7.09 -0.56 -13.23
N SER A 102 -7.22 0.08 -12.08
CA SER A 102 -7.84 1.40 -11.94
C SER A 102 -7.13 2.22 -10.86
N ALA A 103 -7.35 3.52 -10.86
CA ALA A 103 -6.78 4.44 -9.89
C ALA A 103 -7.82 5.45 -9.40
N LEU A 104 -7.72 5.87 -8.14
CA LEU A 104 -8.46 6.98 -7.54
C LEU A 104 -7.52 8.18 -7.37
N GLY A 105 -8.00 9.38 -7.70
CA GLY A 105 -7.26 10.63 -7.53
C GLY A 105 -8.16 11.84 -7.73
N ASP A 106 -7.85 12.95 -7.06
CA ASP A 106 -8.54 14.22 -7.23
C ASP A 106 -7.93 14.98 -8.42
N VAL A 107 -8.40 14.64 -9.63
CA VAL A 107 -7.81 15.15 -10.89
C VAL A 107 -8.12 16.63 -11.10
N ASN A 108 -9.28 17.09 -10.69
CA ASN A 108 -9.73 18.47 -10.87
C ASN A 108 -9.51 19.34 -9.63
N GLN A 109 -8.90 18.80 -8.57
CA GLN A 109 -8.55 19.49 -7.33
C GLN A 109 -9.78 20.14 -6.64
N ASP A 110 -10.96 19.49 -6.76
CA ASP A 110 -12.18 19.91 -6.07
C ASP A 110 -12.36 19.24 -4.70
N GLY A 111 -11.44 18.36 -4.38
CA GLY A 111 -11.34 17.63 -3.13
C GLY A 111 -12.10 16.31 -3.14
N TYR A 112 -12.70 15.87 -4.24
CA TYR A 112 -13.35 14.57 -4.36
C TYR A 112 -12.54 13.65 -5.28
N LEU A 113 -12.42 12.38 -4.92
CA LEU A 113 -11.65 11.40 -5.69
C LEU A 113 -12.41 11.00 -6.96
N ASP A 114 -11.77 11.21 -8.10
CA ASP A 114 -12.20 10.74 -9.42
C ASP A 114 -11.71 9.30 -9.65
N PHE A 115 -12.32 8.58 -10.59
CA PHE A 115 -12.05 7.18 -10.84
C PHE A 115 -11.57 6.95 -12.28
N ALA A 116 -10.26 6.71 -12.46
CA ALA A 116 -9.67 6.32 -13.74
C ALA A 116 -9.68 4.79 -13.90
N VAL A 117 -10.00 4.33 -15.10
CA VAL A 117 -10.07 2.91 -15.43
C VAL A 117 -9.37 2.65 -16.74
N SER A 118 -8.35 1.78 -16.73
CA SER A 118 -7.77 1.21 -17.92
C SER A 118 -8.71 0.13 -18.50
N ASN A 119 -8.82 0.06 -19.81
CA ASN A 119 -9.62 -0.95 -20.46
C ASN A 119 -8.69 -1.85 -21.29
N TYR A 120 -8.60 -3.12 -20.92
CA TYR A 120 -7.60 -4.03 -21.45
C TYR A 120 -7.79 -4.27 -22.95
N ILE A 121 -9.01 -4.65 -23.34
CA ILE A 121 -9.38 -4.91 -24.74
C ILE A 121 -10.80 -4.41 -25.01
N ALA A 122 -11.13 -4.23 -26.29
CA ALA A 122 -12.51 -4.19 -26.74
C ALA A 122 -12.94 -5.58 -27.27
N SER A 123 -14.22 -5.74 -27.59
CA SER A 123 -14.74 -6.99 -28.13
C SER A 123 -13.99 -7.39 -29.40
N GLY A 124 -13.52 -8.64 -29.45
CA GLY A 124 -12.72 -9.15 -30.57
C GLY A 124 -11.23 -8.86 -30.48
N TRP A 125 -10.72 -8.54 -29.30
CA TRP A 125 -9.32 -8.19 -29.03
C TRP A 125 -8.86 -6.89 -29.72
N GLU A 126 -9.81 -6.00 -29.95
CA GLU A 126 -9.53 -4.70 -30.53
C GLU A 126 -9.03 -3.72 -29.45
N LYS A 127 -8.36 -2.67 -29.89
CA LYS A 127 -7.91 -1.57 -29.03
C LYS A 127 -9.08 -0.77 -28.46
N THR A 128 -8.91 -0.23 -27.28
CA THR A 128 -9.89 0.57 -26.57
C THR A 128 -9.26 1.83 -25.98
N THR A 129 -9.94 2.52 -25.07
CA THR A 129 -9.51 3.80 -24.46
C THR A 129 -9.43 3.69 -22.96
N VAL A 130 -8.56 4.48 -22.34
CA VAL A 130 -8.61 4.75 -20.89
C VAL A 130 -9.76 5.73 -20.63
N GLN A 131 -10.45 5.57 -19.51
CA GLN A 131 -11.64 6.34 -19.15
C GLN A 131 -11.51 6.93 -17.76
N LEU A 132 -12.09 8.11 -17.56
CA LEU A 132 -12.18 8.80 -16.27
C LEU A 132 -13.63 9.14 -15.95
N TYR A 133 -14.07 8.73 -14.78
CA TYR A 133 -15.37 9.06 -14.20
C TYR A 133 -15.16 10.14 -13.14
N MET A 134 -15.63 11.36 -13.43
CA MET A 134 -15.50 12.49 -12.50
C MET A 134 -16.43 12.34 -11.31
N ASN A 135 -15.96 12.72 -10.15
CA ASN A 135 -16.76 12.82 -8.94
C ASN A 135 -17.30 14.25 -8.79
N ILE A 136 -18.60 14.38 -8.69
CA ILE A 136 -19.25 15.68 -8.53
C ILE A 136 -19.89 15.74 -7.16
N GLY A 137 -19.16 16.31 -6.20
CA GLY A 137 -19.67 16.53 -4.84
C GLY A 137 -20.02 15.24 -4.10
N GLY A 138 -19.20 14.19 -4.20
CA GLY A 138 -19.37 12.90 -3.54
C GLY A 138 -20.21 11.90 -4.35
N SER A 139 -20.41 12.13 -5.63
CA SER A 139 -21.13 11.24 -6.52
C SER A 139 -20.40 11.08 -7.86
N LEU A 140 -19.85 9.90 -8.11
CA LEU A 140 -19.23 9.57 -9.38
C LEU A 140 -20.24 9.59 -10.53
N GLU A 141 -19.87 10.18 -11.65
CA GLU A 141 -20.62 10.07 -12.89
C GLU A 141 -20.68 8.59 -13.34
N THR A 142 -21.82 8.16 -13.87
CA THR A 142 -21.97 6.78 -14.33
C THR A 142 -21.42 6.56 -15.73
N SER A 143 -21.24 7.62 -16.50
CA SER A 143 -20.61 7.60 -17.82
C SER A 143 -19.30 8.39 -17.75
N PRO A 144 -18.21 7.92 -18.39
CA PRO A 144 -16.94 8.66 -18.34
C PRO A 144 -17.09 10.01 -19.02
N SER A 145 -16.64 11.08 -18.36
CA SER A 145 -16.59 12.44 -18.91
C SER A 145 -15.30 12.73 -19.65
N TRP A 146 -14.26 11.95 -19.41
CA TRP A 146 -13.02 11.97 -20.19
C TRP A 146 -12.65 10.56 -20.68
N GLN A 147 -12.06 10.50 -21.84
CA GLN A 147 -11.41 9.31 -22.38
C GLN A 147 -10.27 9.71 -23.32
N SER A 148 -9.26 8.83 -23.43
CA SER A 148 -8.17 9.04 -24.37
C SER A 148 -8.68 9.12 -25.82
N ALA A 149 -8.08 10.01 -26.63
CA ALA A 149 -8.41 10.11 -28.05
C ALA A 149 -7.77 9.00 -28.89
N ASP A 150 -6.64 8.47 -28.44
CA ASP A 150 -5.99 7.32 -29.03
C ASP A 150 -6.51 6.00 -28.40
N SER A 151 -6.41 4.93 -29.17
CA SER A 151 -6.83 3.60 -28.74
C SER A 151 -5.63 2.67 -28.60
N MET A 152 -5.62 1.84 -27.55
CA MET A 152 -4.54 0.95 -27.21
C MET A 152 -5.08 -0.28 -26.43
N HIS A 153 -4.22 -1.25 -26.17
CA HIS A 153 -4.46 -2.24 -25.14
C HIS A 153 -3.88 -1.71 -23.85
N THR A 154 -4.65 -1.64 -22.77
CA THR A 154 -4.18 -1.08 -21.50
C THR A 154 -4.60 -1.93 -20.32
N PHE A 155 -3.64 -2.36 -19.49
CA PHE A 155 -3.98 -3.18 -18.33
C PHE A 155 -4.01 -2.38 -17.03
N ALA A 156 -3.14 -1.40 -16.85
CA ALA A 156 -3.10 -0.57 -15.65
C ALA A 156 -2.97 0.93 -15.96
N CYS A 157 -3.38 1.74 -14.99
CA CYS A 157 -3.12 3.17 -14.95
C CYS A 157 -2.86 3.63 -13.52
N ALA A 158 -2.03 4.67 -13.36
CA ALA A 158 -1.69 5.25 -12.07
C ALA A 158 -1.60 6.77 -12.15
N PHE A 159 -2.09 7.46 -11.13
CA PHE A 159 -1.95 8.90 -10.99
C PHE A 159 -0.63 9.28 -10.32
N GLY A 160 0.04 10.33 -10.82
CA GLY A 160 1.25 10.91 -10.26
C GLY A 160 1.51 12.30 -10.83
N ASP A 161 2.29 13.12 -10.14
CA ASP A 161 2.70 14.47 -10.59
C ASP A 161 3.98 14.33 -11.42
N ALA A 162 3.83 14.16 -12.73
CA ALA A 162 4.93 13.87 -13.64
C ALA A 162 5.80 15.08 -13.96
N ASP A 163 5.23 16.29 -13.99
CA ASP A 163 5.97 17.52 -14.32
C ASP A 163 6.20 18.44 -13.10
N GLY A 164 5.72 18.02 -11.94
CA GLY A 164 5.95 18.70 -10.68
C GLY A 164 5.18 20.01 -10.56
N ASP A 165 4.01 20.11 -11.17
CA ASP A 165 3.17 21.31 -11.11
C ASP A 165 2.10 21.26 -9.99
N GLY A 166 1.98 20.12 -9.32
CA GLY A 166 1.10 19.90 -8.16
C GLY A 166 -0.27 19.38 -8.52
N ASP A 167 -0.51 18.97 -9.78
CA ASP A 167 -1.73 18.27 -10.16
C ASP A 167 -1.42 16.81 -10.60
N LEU A 168 -2.47 15.99 -10.74
CA LEU A 168 -2.31 14.56 -11.03
C LEU A 168 -2.36 14.27 -12.52
N ASP A 169 -1.25 13.79 -13.05
CA ASP A 169 -1.14 13.22 -14.40
C ASP A 169 -1.49 11.73 -14.40
N LEU A 170 -1.82 11.17 -15.56
CA LEU A 170 -2.20 9.78 -15.69
C LEU A 170 -1.18 8.99 -16.53
N ALA A 171 -0.42 8.12 -15.89
CA ALA A 171 0.41 7.11 -16.55
C ALA A 171 -0.41 5.86 -16.90
N VAL A 172 -0.08 5.22 -18.04
CA VAL A 172 -0.84 4.08 -18.57
C VAL A 172 0.11 3.01 -19.07
N ALA A 173 -0.04 1.78 -18.55
CA ALA A 173 0.65 0.59 -19.00
C ALA A 173 -0.07 -0.01 -20.22
N CYS A 174 0.67 -0.15 -21.31
CA CYS A 174 0.12 -0.50 -22.63
C CYS A 174 0.75 -1.77 -23.19
N GLY A 175 -0.02 -2.45 -24.05
CA GLY A 175 0.38 -3.65 -24.76
C GLY A 175 -0.47 -4.88 -24.37
N GLU A 176 -0.28 -5.98 -25.10
CA GLU A 176 -1.04 -7.20 -24.88
C GLU A 176 -0.11 -8.42 -25.14
N SER A 177 0.09 -9.28 -24.14
CA SER A 177 1.09 -10.33 -24.18
C SER A 177 0.66 -11.60 -24.90
N TYR A 178 -0.62 -11.96 -24.88
CA TYR A 178 -1.09 -13.21 -25.49
C TYR A 178 -0.91 -13.22 -27.02
N ASN A 179 -0.98 -12.05 -27.65
CA ASN A 179 -0.73 -11.88 -29.07
C ASN A 179 0.59 -11.12 -29.34
N GLU A 180 1.42 -10.93 -28.31
CA GLU A 180 2.71 -10.23 -28.40
C GLU A 180 2.58 -8.82 -29.02
N ILE A 181 1.53 -8.07 -28.61
CA ILE A 181 1.30 -6.72 -29.11
C ILE A 181 2.11 -5.74 -28.27
N GLU A 182 3.23 -5.33 -28.84
CA GLU A 182 4.09 -4.31 -28.25
C GLU A 182 3.50 -2.91 -28.46
N GLU A 183 3.33 -2.17 -27.38
CA GLU A 183 2.92 -0.76 -27.40
C GLU A 183 3.81 0.08 -26.53
N ARG A 184 3.88 1.38 -26.83
CA ARG A 184 4.63 2.35 -26.05
C ARG A 184 3.81 2.77 -24.84
N GLN A 185 4.44 2.90 -23.67
CA GLN A 185 3.82 3.40 -22.45
C GLN A 185 3.52 4.90 -22.61
N ARG A 186 2.52 5.43 -21.89
CA ARG A 186 1.99 6.78 -22.09
C ARG A 186 1.81 7.53 -20.77
N ILE A 187 1.95 8.87 -20.85
CA ILE A 187 1.47 9.78 -19.81
C ILE A 187 0.57 10.82 -20.49
N TYR A 188 -0.60 11.03 -19.90
CA TYR A 188 -1.52 12.11 -20.22
C TYR A 188 -1.38 13.17 -19.14
N TYR A 189 -0.78 14.32 -19.50
CA TYR A 189 -0.58 15.42 -18.57
C TYR A 189 -1.90 16.11 -18.22
N ASN A 190 -2.02 16.53 -16.98
CA ASN A 190 -3.08 17.39 -16.50
C ASN A 190 -2.71 18.86 -16.77
N ASN A 191 -3.68 19.67 -17.00
CA ASN A 191 -3.50 21.11 -17.20
C ASN A 191 -4.55 21.85 -16.35
N GLY A 192 -4.30 21.94 -15.04
CA GLY A 192 -5.17 22.64 -14.10
C GLY A 192 -6.56 21.99 -14.00
N GLY A 193 -6.60 20.69 -13.75
CA GLY A 193 -7.83 19.91 -13.53
C GLY A 193 -8.41 19.30 -14.81
N THR A 194 -7.66 19.24 -15.89
CA THR A 194 -8.12 18.64 -17.16
C THR A 194 -7.01 17.86 -17.82
N LEU A 195 -7.12 16.54 -17.86
CA LEU A 195 -6.19 15.67 -18.58
C LEU A 195 -6.23 15.94 -20.09
N GLU A 196 -5.07 15.98 -20.72
CA GLU A 196 -4.98 15.96 -22.17
C GLU A 196 -5.53 14.64 -22.73
N THR A 197 -6.10 14.68 -23.92
CA THR A 197 -6.68 13.47 -24.55
C THR A 197 -5.71 12.72 -25.44
N THR A 198 -4.59 13.34 -25.79
CA THR A 198 -3.51 12.74 -26.59
C THR A 198 -2.23 12.81 -25.76
N PRO A 199 -1.51 11.70 -25.55
CA PRO A 199 -0.38 11.70 -24.63
C PRO A 199 0.77 12.54 -25.18
N SER A 200 1.30 13.45 -24.36
CA SER A 200 2.49 14.24 -24.70
C SER A 200 3.78 13.51 -24.40
N TRP A 201 3.75 12.52 -23.50
CA TRP A 201 4.88 11.63 -23.26
C TRP A 201 4.57 10.22 -23.73
N MET A 202 5.55 9.59 -24.37
CA MET A 202 5.52 8.17 -24.74
C MET A 202 6.92 7.58 -24.59
N SER A 203 7.02 6.37 -24.04
CA SER A 203 8.28 5.64 -23.99
C SER A 203 8.86 5.38 -25.38
N VAL A 204 10.18 5.25 -25.49
CA VAL A 204 10.83 4.69 -26.69
C VAL A 204 10.70 3.18 -26.69
N ASP A 205 10.81 2.58 -25.50
CA ASP A 205 10.66 1.16 -25.29
C ASP A 205 9.20 0.75 -25.56
N SER A 206 9.01 -0.30 -26.35
CA SER A 206 7.69 -0.86 -26.63
C SER A 206 7.68 -2.33 -26.21
N THR A 207 6.87 -2.62 -25.22
CA THR A 207 6.71 -3.97 -24.66
C THR A 207 5.35 -4.06 -23.98
N PRO A 208 4.68 -5.20 -23.96
CA PRO A 208 3.44 -5.34 -23.20
C PRO A 208 3.72 -5.16 -21.72
N CYS A 209 3.13 -4.13 -21.11
CA CYS A 209 3.21 -3.87 -19.67
C CYS A 209 1.84 -4.06 -19.02
N TYR A 210 1.85 -4.68 -17.84
CA TYR A 210 0.63 -5.00 -17.09
C TYR A 210 0.42 -4.10 -15.89
N ASP A 211 1.47 -3.45 -15.39
CA ASP A 211 1.32 -2.53 -14.27
C ASP A 211 2.26 -1.34 -14.37
N VAL A 212 1.93 -0.27 -13.62
CA VAL A 212 2.63 1.01 -13.59
C VAL A 212 2.57 1.60 -12.19
N GLU A 213 3.71 2.13 -11.70
CA GLU A 213 3.81 2.70 -10.37
C GLU A 213 4.73 3.93 -10.36
N TRP A 214 4.40 4.90 -9.49
CA TRP A 214 5.15 6.11 -9.26
C TRP A 214 5.93 6.06 -7.94
N GLY A 215 7.16 6.58 -7.93
CA GLY A 215 7.97 6.70 -6.72
C GLY A 215 9.20 7.55 -6.93
N ASP A 216 9.61 8.34 -5.92
CA ASP A 216 10.88 9.10 -5.90
C ASP A 216 12.02 8.12 -5.56
N VAL A 217 12.51 7.38 -6.55
CA VAL A 217 13.44 6.25 -6.38
C VAL A 217 14.85 6.73 -6.06
N ASP A 218 15.28 7.86 -6.62
CA ASP A 218 16.62 8.41 -6.38
C ASP A 218 16.66 9.50 -5.30
N ASN A 219 15.50 9.80 -4.69
CA ASN A 219 15.33 10.82 -3.64
C ASN A 219 15.68 12.24 -4.07
N ASP A 220 15.54 12.56 -5.38
CA ASP A 220 15.81 13.89 -5.88
C ASP A 220 14.61 14.86 -5.70
N GLY A 221 13.44 14.31 -5.40
CA GLY A 221 12.22 15.04 -5.09
C GLY A 221 11.23 15.15 -6.22
N ASP A 222 11.42 14.39 -7.29
CA ASP A 222 10.48 14.22 -8.40
C ASP A 222 9.99 12.75 -8.44
N LEU A 223 8.79 12.48 -8.94
CA LEU A 223 8.30 11.10 -9.07
C LEU A 223 8.88 10.43 -10.32
N ASP A 224 9.59 9.31 -10.13
CA ASP A 224 10.02 8.42 -11.19
C ASP A 224 8.91 7.44 -11.57
N LEU A 225 9.02 6.78 -12.72
CA LEU A 225 7.98 5.94 -13.28
C LEU A 225 8.50 4.55 -13.62
N ALA A 226 7.88 3.52 -13.02
CA ALA A 226 8.19 2.13 -13.30
C ALA A 226 7.04 1.41 -14.02
N PHE A 227 7.40 0.55 -14.98
CA PHE A 227 6.46 -0.37 -15.66
C PHE A 227 6.96 -1.80 -15.56
N ILE A 228 6.07 -2.73 -15.26
CA ILE A 228 6.39 -4.16 -15.29
C ILE A 228 5.91 -4.80 -16.59
N SER A 229 6.82 -5.44 -17.31
CA SER A 229 6.50 -6.13 -18.56
C SER A 229 6.04 -7.56 -18.30
N SER A 230 5.05 -8.00 -19.07
CA SER A 230 4.58 -9.39 -19.04
C SER A 230 5.45 -10.37 -19.84
N ILE A 231 6.38 -9.86 -20.66
CA ILE A 231 7.31 -10.71 -21.46
C ILE A 231 8.75 -10.19 -21.42
N GLY A 232 9.07 -9.25 -20.52
CA GLY A 232 10.36 -8.57 -20.44
C GLY A 232 10.75 -8.21 -19.01
N PRO A 233 11.69 -7.28 -18.84
CA PRO A 233 12.07 -6.78 -17.52
C PRO A 233 11.07 -5.76 -16.99
N VAL A 234 11.27 -5.37 -15.71
CA VAL A 234 10.76 -4.10 -15.21
C VAL A 234 11.60 -2.98 -15.80
N TYR A 235 10.97 -1.91 -16.22
CA TYR A 235 11.60 -0.68 -16.72
C TYR A 235 11.39 0.45 -15.72
N LEU A 236 12.45 1.23 -15.43
CA LEU A 236 12.39 2.43 -14.62
C LEU A 236 12.87 3.62 -15.45
N TYR A 237 12.04 4.65 -15.49
CA TYR A 237 12.27 5.92 -16.17
C TYR A 237 12.43 7.00 -15.11
N TYR A 238 13.64 7.55 -14.98
CA TYR A 238 13.90 8.62 -14.04
C TYR A 238 13.29 9.94 -14.51
N ASN A 239 12.78 10.69 -13.55
CA ASN A 239 12.33 12.06 -13.72
C ASN A 239 13.47 13.01 -13.34
N GLN A 240 13.63 14.09 -14.06
CA GLN A 240 14.61 15.13 -13.75
C GLN A 240 13.96 16.50 -13.86
N ASN A 241 13.57 17.07 -12.74
CA ASN A 241 12.91 18.37 -12.65
C ASN A 241 11.65 18.45 -13.54
N GLY A 242 10.75 17.50 -13.43
CA GLY A 242 9.49 17.43 -14.17
C GLY A 242 9.65 16.98 -15.63
N SER A 243 10.75 16.31 -15.97
CA SER A 243 11.00 15.77 -17.31
C SER A 243 11.38 14.30 -17.22
N ILE A 244 10.43 13.44 -17.45
CA ILE A 244 10.63 11.99 -17.47
C ILE A 244 11.37 11.57 -18.72
N GLU A 245 12.42 10.76 -18.59
CA GLU A 245 13.17 10.21 -19.71
C GLU A 245 12.29 9.31 -20.59
N HIS A 246 12.59 9.25 -21.90
CA HIS A 246 11.81 8.44 -22.83
C HIS A 246 12.35 7.01 -23.01
N SER A 247 13.57 6.75 -22.57
CA SER A 247 14.20 5.42 -22.57
C SER A 247 14.58 5.07 -21.15
N ALA A 248 14.19 3.88 -20.70
CA ALA A 248 14.49 3.45 -19.34
C ALA A 248 16.00 3.39 -19.08
N SER A 249 16.46 4.12 -18.07
CA SER A 249 17.87 4.10 -17.64
C SER A 249 18.20 2.90 -16.76
N TRP A 250 17.18 2.27 -16.15
CA TRP A 250 17.34 1.03 -15.43
C TRP A 250 16.30 -0.01 -15.88
N ASN A 251 16.71 -1.28 -15.82
CA ASN A 251 15.80 -2.42 -15.95
C ASN A 251 16.28 -3.60 -15.11
N SER A 252 15.38 -4.51 -14.78
CA SER A 252 15.66 -5.69 -13.94
C SER A 252 16.51 -6.78 -14.60
N GLY A 253 16.92 -6.59 -15.86
CA GLY A 253 17.85 -7.47 -16.58
C GLY A 253 17.33 -8.87 -16.94
N GLY A 254 16.17 -9.27 -16.45
CA GLY A 254 15.55 -10.57 -16.72
C GLY A 254 14.43 -10.48 -17.76
N SER A 255 13.95 -11.63 -18.21
CA SER A 255 12.67 -11.75 -18.89
C SER A 255 11.77 -12.52 -17.97
N TYR A 256 10.69 -11.90 -17.51
CA TYR A 256 9.74 -12.46 -16.58
C TYR A 256 8.32 -12.23 -17.13
N ASP A 257 7.38 -13.02 -16.67
CA ASP A 257 5.95 -12.77 -16.86
C ASP A 257 5.49 -11.91 -15.66
N GLY A 258 5.83 -10.63 -15.71
CA GLY A 258 5.53 -9.68 -14.64
C GLY A 258 4.06 -9.27 -14.65
N ASN A 259 3.43 -9.22 -13.48
CA ASN A 259 2.01 -8.89 -13.33
C ASN A 259 1.82 -7.55 -12.61
N THR A 260 2.30 -7.41 -11.38
CA THR A 260 2.22 -6.15 -10.62
C THR A 260 3.55 -5.79 -9.98
N LEU A 261 3.70 -4.52 -9.65
CA LEU A 261 4.85 -3.97 -8.92
C LEU A 261 4.37 -2.99 -7.84
N ASN A 262 5.18 -2.80 -6.80
CA ASN A 262 4.89 -1.81 -5.76
C ASN A 262 6.17 -1.34 -5.08
N PHE A 263 6.31 -0.04 -4.88
CA PHE A 263 7.43 0.56 -4.17
C PHE A 263 7.21 0.60 -2.66
N GLY A 264 8.27 0.35 -1.88
CA GLY A 264 8.28 0.49 -0.42
C GLY A 264 9.68 0.38 0.14
N ASP A 265 9.98 1.09 1.20
CA ASP A 265 11.26 1.02 1.91
C ASP A 265 11.26 -0.22 2.81
N MET A 266 11.91 -1.30 2.36
CA MET A 266 11.93 -2.60 3.05
C MET A 266 12.82 -2.59 4.30
N ASP A 267 13.92 -1.85 4.28
CA ASP A 267 14.89 -1.89 5.37
C ASP A 267 15.07 -0.55 6.08
N ASN A 268 14.12 0.36 5.89
CA ASN A 268 14.05 1.67 6.55
C ASN A 268 15.31 2.53 6.32
N ASP A 269 15.95 2.38 5.14
CA ASP A 269 17.14 3.16 4.79
C ASP A 269 16.82 4.50 4.10
N GLY A 270 15.53 4.75 3.85
CA GLY A 270 15.00 5.97 3.26
C GLY A 270 14.97 5.96 1.73
N TYR A 271 15.28 4.83 1.08
CA TYR A 271 15.16 4.64 -0.36
C TYR A 271 14.11 3.57 -0.67
N LEU A 272 13.28 3.83 -1.68
CA LEU A 272 12.23 2.91 -2.09
C LEU A 272 12.81 1.68 -2.77
N ASP A 273 12.55 0.50 -2.20
CA ASP A 273 12.78 -0.79 -2.84
C ASP A 273 11.60 -1.17 -3.72
N LEU A 274 11.81 -2.10 -4.66
CA LEU A 274 10.80 -2.52 -5.61
C LEU A 274 10.42 -3.98 -5.42
N ALA A 275 9.17 -4.23 -4.99
CA ALA A 275 8.56 -5.55 -5.00
C ALA A 275 7.87 -5.83 -6.33
N VAL A 276 7.94 -7.08 -6.81
CA VAL A 276 7.29 -7.52 -8.04
C VAL A 276 6.62 -8.88 -7.87
N ALA A 277 5.45 -9.05 -8.50
CA ALA A 277 4.79 -10.32 -8.68
C ALA A 277 5.10 -10.86 -10.08
N ASN A 278 5.81 -11.99 -10.16
CA ASN A 278 6.02 -12.69 -11.42
C ASN A 278 5.11 -13.91 -11.50
N ASN A 279 4.58 -14.14 -12.69
CA ASN A 279 3.66 -15.21 -13.03
C ASN A 279 4.39 -16.29 -13.83
N ASN A 280 4.01 -17.55 -13.67
CA ASN A 280 4.62 -18.63 -14.45
C ASN A 280 3.72 -19.15 -15.59
N GLN A 281 2.73 -18.40 -16.00
CA GLN A 281 1.80 -18.79 -17.05
C GLN A 281 2.48 -18.92 -18.42
N MET A 282 3.45 -18.05 -18.70
CA MET A 282 4.21 -18.03 -19.96
C MET A 282 5.53 -18.81 -19.88
N GLU A 283 5.58 -19.85 -19.03
CA GLU A 283 6.75 -20.71 -18.82
C GLU A 283 7.98 -19.98 -18.23
N GLN A 284 7.77 -18.81 -17.59
CA GLN A 284 8.79 -18.05 -16.87
C GLN A 284 8.74 -18.37 -15.37
N PRO A 285 9.82 -18.10 -14.60
CA PRO A 285 9.80 -18.29 -13.15
C PRO A 285 8.80 -17.34 -12.47
N GLY A 286 7.82 -17.89 -11.75
CA GLY A 286 6.77 -17.15 -11.06
C GLY A 286 7.05 -16.93 -9.58
N TYR A 287 8.10 -16.18 -9.24
CA TYR A 287 8.43 -15.80 -7.87
C TYR A 287 7.96 -14.38 -7.56
N PHE A 288 7.61 -14.14 -6.30
CA PHE A 288 7.64 -12.78 -5.77
C PHE A 288 9.10 -12.42 -5.50
N GLN A 289 9.51 -11.21 -5.87
CA GLN A 289 10.90 -10.77 -5.76
C GLN A 289 10.96 -9.33 -5.25
N VAL A 290 12.06 -8.97 -4.59
CA VAL A 290 12.36 -7.59 -4.20
C VAL A 290 13.72 -7.18 -4.73
N TYR A 291 13.77 -6.05 -5.41
CA TYR A 291 14.97 -5.38 -5.90
C TYR A 291 15.32 -4.26 -4.93
N LYS A 292 16.44 -4.41 -4.23
CA LYS A 292 16.88 -3.40 -3.25
C LYS A 292 17.43 -2.17 -3.93
N ASN A 293 17.02 -1.02 -3.43
CA ASN A 293 17.61 0.28 -3.74
C ASN A 293 18.88 0.50 -2.89
N VAL A 294 19.91 1.03 -3.50
CA VAL A 294 21.16 1.40 -2.80
C VAL A 294 21.54 2.80 -3.21
N GLY A 295 21.15 3.76 -2.38
CA GLY A 295 21.50 5.16 -2.58
C GLY A 295 20.96 5.75 -3.88
N GLY A 296 19.69 5.47 -4.22
CA GLY A 296 18.97 6.00 -5.39
C GLY A 296 19.10 5.15 -6.65
N THR A 297 19.59 3.92 -6.54
CA THR A 297 19.71 3.02 -7.69
C THR A 297 19.30 1.60 -7.30
N LEU A 298 18.31 1.05 -7.98
CA LEU A 298 17.88 -0.33 -7.79
C LEU A 298 18.94 -1.32 -8.26
N ASN A 299 19.22 -2.36 -7.47
CA ASN A 299 20.01 -3.48 -7.91
C ASN A 299 19.28 -4.23 -9.04
N PRO A 300 19.93 -4.57 -10.16
CA PRO A 300 19.27 -5.30 -11.24
C PRO A 300 19.04 -6.79 -10.93
N THR A 301 19.52 -7.26 -9.79
CA THR A 301 19.33 -8.63 -9.30
C THR A 301 18.54 -8.58 -8.00
N PRO A 302 17.44 -9.34 -7.86
CA PRO A 302 16.63 -9.31 -6.65
C PRO A 302 17.46 -9.79 -5.45
N VAL A 303 17.32 -9.10 -4.32
CA VAL A 303 17.96 -9.46 -3.04
C VAL A 303 17.13 -10.47 -2.27
N TRP A 304 15.86 -10.57 -2.55
CA TRP A 304 14.92 -11.51 -1.96
C TRP A 304 14.00 -12.12 -3.00
N GLN A 305 13.61 -13.36 -2.77
CA GLN A 305 12.54 -14.02 -3.51
C GLN A 305 11.80 -15.04 -2.64
N SER A 306 10.54 -15.28 -2.96
CA SER A 306 9.71 -16.29 -2.30
C SER A 306 10.28 -17.69 -2.49
N SER A 307 10.08 -18.61 -1.51
CA SER A 307 10.59 -20.00 -1.59
C SER A 307 9.88 -20.86 -2.64
N THR A 308 8.72 -20.46 -3.11
CA THR A 308 7.90 -21.22 -4.06
C THR A 308 7.50 -20.38 -5.25
N GLU A 309 7.48 -21.00 -6.42
CA GLU A 309 6.92 -20.45 -7.65
C GLU A 309 5.39 -20.56 -7.69
N GLY A 310 4.77 -19.81 -8.58
CA GLY A 310 3.34 -19.89 -8.87
C GLY A 310 2.89 -18.80 -9.82
N TYR A 311 1.60 -18.65 -9.93
CA TYR A 311 0.96 -17.60 -10.71
C TYR A 311 0.86 -16.31 -9.87
N GLY A 312 2.00 -15.66 -9.59
CA GLY A 312 2.03 -14.39 -8.86
C GLY A 312 1.25 -13.31 -9.60
N SER A 313 0.39 -12.61 -8.90
CA SER A 313 -0.51 -11.62 -9.51
C SER A 313 -0.50 -10.27 -8.81
N SER A 314 -0.23 -10.21 -7.52
CA SER A 314 -0.25 -8.97 -6.75
C SER A 314 0.83 -8.92 -5.70
N VAL A 315 1.39 -7.74 -5.46
CA VAL A 315 2.23 -7.40 -4.32
C VAL A 315 1.82 -6.04 -3.77
N SER A 316 1.89 -5.87 -2.43
CA SER A 316 1.59 -4.59 -1.78
C SER A 316 2.29 -4.51 -0.43
N TRP A 317 2.95 -3.38 -0.15
CA TRP A 317 3.65 -3.14 1.10
C TRP A 317 2.73 -2.55 2.17
N CYS A 318 2.88 -3.03 3.40
CA CYS A 318 2.23 -2.45 4.58
C CYS A 318 2.92 -2.93 5.86
N ASP A 319 3.02 -2.09 6.87
CA ASP A 319 3.35 -2.49 8.24
C ASP A 319 2.08 -3.08 8.88
N VAL A 320 1.93 -4.42 8.78
CA VAL A 320 0.67 -5.11 9.09
C VAL A 320 0.51 -5.34 10.60
N ASP A 321 1.60 -5.57 11.31
CA ASP A 321 1.61 -5.84 12.75
C ASP A 321 2.13 -4.68 13.60
N HIS A 322 2.43 -3.58 12.91
CA HIS A 322 2.82 -2.31 13.50
C HIS A 322 4.12 -2.40 14.31
N ASP A 323 5.10 -3.14 13.78
CA ASP A 323 6.43 -3.25 14.36
C ASP A 323 7.44 -2.24 13.80
N GLY A 324 7.04 -1.47 12.78
CA GLY A 324 7.82 -0.43 12.10
C GLY A 324 8.51 -0.91 10.83
N ASP A 325 8.44 -2.19 10.51
CA ASP A 325 8.97 -2.77 9.28
C ASP A 325 7.82 -3.04 8.28
N LYS A 326 7.99 -2.72 7.00
CA LYS A 326 6.93 -3.01 6.01
C LYS A 326 6.96 -4.47 5.59
N ASP A 327 5.83 -5.15 5.80
CA ASP A 327 5.58 -6.51 5.34
C ASP A 327 5.13 -6.54 3.89
N LEU A 328 5.26 -7.68 3.22
CA LEU A 328 4.84 -7.85 1.84
C LEU A 328 3.60 -8.75 1.75
N ALA A 329 2.46 -8.15 1.40
CA ALA A 329 1.31 -8.89 0.92
C ALA A 329 1.56 -9.40 -0.49
N ALA A 330 1.12 -10.64 -0.79
CA ALA A 330 1.30 -11.25 -2.09
C ALA A 330 0.11 -12.15 -2.47
N GLY A 331 -0.38 -12.01 -3.69
CA GLY A 331 -1.51 -12.75 -4.24
C GLY A 331 -1.12 -13.67 -5.38
N ARG A 332 -1.90 -14.74 -5.57
CA ARG A 332 -1.72 -15.66 -6.70
C ARG A 332 -3.03 -15.96 -7.41
N TRP A 333 -3.00 -16.10 -8.70
CA TRP A 333 -4.09 -16.74 -9.42
C TRP A 333 -4.23 -18.20 -8.97
N TRP A 334 -5.46 -18.64 -8.76
CA TRP A 334 -5.82 -19.97 -8.23
C TRP A 334 -5.07 -20.33 -6.94
N GLY A 335 -4.76 -19.32 -6.13
CA GLY A 335 -3.91 -19.45 -4.97
C GLY A 335 -4.43 -18.73 -3.74
N TYR A 336 -3.51 -18.40 -2.88
CA TYR A 336 -3.76 -17.73 -1.61
C TYR A 336 -3.44 -16.24 -1.71
N SER A 337 -4.14 -15.43 -0.90
CA SER A 337 -3.62 -14.18 -0.39
C SER A 337 -2.67 -14.51 0.77
N MET A 338 -1.48 -13.93 0.80
CA MET A 338 -0.38 -14.30 1.70
C MET A 338 0.32 -13.05 2.22
N ILE A 339 0.99 -13.19 3.40
CA ILE A 339 1.89 -12.16 3.93
C ILE A 339 3.26 -12.80 4.20
N TYR A 340 4.30 -12.11 3.75
CA TYR A 340 5.70 -12.36 4.09
C TYR A 340 6.12 -11.30 5.09
N GLU A 341 6.41 -11.73 6.34
CA GLU A 341 6.80 -10.86 7.43
C GLU A 341 8.21 -10.31 7.20
N ASN A 342 8.36 -9.02 7.43
CA ASN A 342 9.66 -8.36 7.47
C ASN A 342 10.18 -8.35 8.91
N ILE A 343 11.42 -8.69 9.08
CA ILE A 343 12.08 -8.71 10.40
C ILE A 343 13.40 -7.95 10.27
N GLY A 344 13.40 -6.69 10.63
CA GLY A 344 14.58 -5.84 10.59
C GLY A 344 15.19 -5.70 9.19
N GLY A 345 14.35 -5.45 8.18
CA GLY A 345 14.77 -5.27 6.79
C GLY A 345 15.00 -6.58 6.02
N THR A 346 14.45 -7.68 6.50
CA THR A 346 14.59 -8.99 5.82
C THR A 346 13.27 -9.75 5.83
N LEU A 347 12.68 -9.95 4.66
CA LEU A 347 11.46 -10.71 4.50
C LEU A 347 11.67 -12.22 4.73
N THR A 348 10.70 -12.87 5.37
CA THR A 348 10.61 -14.33 5.42
C THR A 348 10.43 -14.89 4.01
N THR A 349 11.08 -16.03 3.68
CA THR A 349 10.94 -16.64 2.34
C THR A 349 9.70 -17.51 2.18
N ASN A 350 9.05 -17.88 3.29
CA ASN A 350 7.76 -18.55 3.32
C ASN A 350 6.74 -17.60 3.95
N PRO A 351 5.49 -17.60 3.47
CA PRO A 351 4.48 -16.74 4.08
C PRO A 351 4.22 -17.14 5.53
N VAL A 352 4.10 -16.16 6.41
CA VAL A 352 3.74 -16.34 7.83
C VAL A 352 2.23 -16.35 8.04
N TRP A 353 1.50 -15.73 7.13
CA TRP A 353 0.05 -15.75 7.06
C TRP A 353 -0.42 -16.09 5.65
N GLN A 354 -1.55 -16.79 5.57
CA GLN A 354 -2.30 -16.99 4.33
C GLN A 354 -3.78 -17.15 4.64
N CYS A 355 -4.64 -16.75 3.70
CA CYS A 355 -6.06 -16.99 3.82
C CYS A 355 -6.37 -18.50 3.93
N SER A 356 -7.48 -18.88 4.54
CA SER A 356 -7.85 -20.29 4.61
C SER A 356 -8.16 -20.85 3.22
N SER A 357 -7.92 -22.15 3.01
CA SER A 357 -8.07 -22.82 1.71
C SER A 357 -9.46 -22.69 1.08
N ALA A 358 -10.49 -22.38 1.86
CA ALA A 358 -11.83 -22.11 1.36
C ALA A 358 -11.94 -20.79 0.57
N TYR A 359 -10.96 -19.90 0.73
CA TYR A 359 -10.91 -18.57 0.12
C TYR A 359 -9.78 -18.40 -0.90
N GLN A 360 -9.14 -19.50 -1.29
CA GLN A 360 -8.32 -19.49 -2.51
C GLN A 360 -9.16 -19.02 -3.70
N SER A 361 -8.60 -18.16 -4.52
CA SER A 361 -9.29 -17.52 -5.63
C SER A 361 -8.29 -17.15 -6.74
N VAL A 362 -8.77 -16.54 -7.79
CA VAL A 362 -7.92 -15.84 -8.73
C VAL A 362 -7.77 -14.42 -8.22
N VAL A 363 -6.75 -14.22 -7.37
CA VAL A 363 -6.41 -12.91 -6.81
C VAL A 363 -5.87 -12.03 -7.94
N GLU A 364 -6.34 -10.80 -8.06
CA GLU A 364 -5.79 -9.83 -9.03
C GLU A 364 -5.06 -8.70 -8.35
N GLU A 365 -5.71 -8.00 -7.45
CA GLU A 365 -5.10 -6.90 -6.74
C GLU A 365 -5.36 -6.96 -5.24
N MET A 366 -4.38 -6.52 -4.46
CA MET A 366 -4.40 -6.48 -3.00
C MET A 366 -4.07 -5.07 -2.53
N VAL A 367 -4.95 -4.49 -1.73
CA VAL A 367 -4.85 -3.10 -1.27
C VAL A 367 -5.15 -2.98 0.21
N TRP A 368 -4.50 -2.03 0.88
CA TRP A 368 -4.61 -1.81 2.31
C TRP A 368 -5.44 -0.58 2.65
N GLY A 369 -6.31 -0.71 3.66
CA GLY A 369 -7.10 0.40 4.18
C GLY A 369 -7.88 -0.01 5.42
N ASP A 370 -8.09 0.88 6.37
CA ASP A 370 -8.90 0.64 7.57
C ASP A 370 -10.38 0.85 7.24
N VAL A 371 -11.07 -0.23 7.01
CA VAL A 371 -12.45 -0.21 6.51
C VAL A 371 -13.46 0.06 7.63
N ASP A 372 -13.23 -0.47 8.83
CA ASP A 372 -14.15 -0.28 9.94
C ASP A 372 -13.78 0.89 10.88
N GLY A 373 -12.65 1.54 10.64
CA GLY A 373 -12.20 2.73 11.35
C GLY A 373 -11.75 2.44 12.79
N ASP A 374 -11.45 1.16 13.11
CA ASP A 374 -11.12 0.76 14.48
C ASP A 374 -9.64 0.98 14.86
N GLY A 375 -8.83 1.41 13.89
CA GLY A 375 -7.40 1.68 14.03
C GLY A 375 -6.95 3.08 13.65
N VAL A 376 -7.86 3.98 13.28
CA VAL A 376 -7.49 5.32 12.78
C VAL A 376 -6.86 6.18 13.87
N LEU A 377 -5.68 6.71 13.57
CA LEU A 377 -4.91 7.64 14.41
C LEU A 377 -4.65 8.95 13.66
N THR A 378 -4.46 10.04 14.42
CA THR A 378 -4.18 11.35 13.88
C THR A 378 -2.70 11.71 14.05
N VAL A 379 -2.06 12.11 12.96
CA VAL A 379 -0.73 12.74 12.97
C VAL A 379 -0.91 14.25 12.77
N THR A 380 -0.36 15.04 13.68
CA THR A 380 -0.41 16.49 13.60
C THR A 380 0.99 17.06 13.59
N GLY A 381 1.31 17.85 12.57
CA GLY A 381 2.56 18.58 12.51
C GLY A 381 3.77 17.73 12.09
N GLU A 382 3.60 16.66 11.32
CA GLU A 382 4.73 15.96 10.72
C GLU A 382 5.51 16.90 9.80
N THR A 383 6.78 17.07 10.07
CA THR A 383 7.60 18.10 9.42
C THR A 383 8.73 17.49 8.61
N HIS A 384 8.82 17.89 7.34
CA HIS A 384 9.93 17.56 6.46
C HIS A 384 10.72 18.83 6.10
N LEU A 385 12.05 18.68 5.97
CA LEU A 385 12.91 19.80 5.61
C LEU A 385 12.82 20.10 4.13
N GLY A 386 12.61 21.38 3.82
CA GLY A 386 12.68 21.91 2.47
C GLY A 386 14.14 22.20 2.06
N ASN A 387 14.40 22.18 0.77
CA ASN A 387 15.70 22.54 0.19
C ASN A 387 15.57 23.46 -1.03
N GLY A 388 14.34 23.89 -1.34
CA GLY A 388 14.02 24.74 -2.50
C GLY A 388 14.01 24.00 -3.85
N VAL A 389 14.13 22.67 -3.84
CA VAL A 389 14.14 21.83 -5.06
C VAL A 389 13.15 20.67 -4.93
N LYS A 390 13.23 19.90 -3.82
CA LYS A 390 12.39 18.73 -3.59
C LYS A 390 10.91 19.11 -3.48
N LYS A 391 10.07 18.44 -4.26
CA LYS A 391 8.62 18.65 -4.30
C LYS A 391 7.84 17.47 -3.74
N VAL A 392 8.38 16.25 -3.84
CA VAL A 392 7.74 15.01 -3.35
C VAL A 392 8.20 14.69 -1.93
N PHE A 393 7.25 14.38 -1.06
CA PHE A 393 7.47 14.03 0.34
C PHE A 393 6.66 12.81 0.71
N TYR A 394 7.24 11.89 1.49
CA TYR A 394 6.56 10.70 1.97
C TYR A 394 6.09 10.89 3.41
N LEU A 395 4.83 10.54 3.67
CA LEU A 395 4.28 10.45 5.01
C LEU A 395 4.96 9.30 5.77
N SER A 396 5.26 9.50 7.04
CA SER A 396 5.90 8.46 7.86
C SER A 396 5.04 7.22 8.04
N HIS A 397 3.70 7.37 7.93
CA HIS A 397 2.76 6.27 8.09
C HIS A 397 1.85 6.20 6.87
N TYR A 398 1.95 5.11 6.13
CA TYR A 398 1.08 4.79 5.00
C TYR A 398 0.85 3.28 4.88
N PRO A 399 -0.28 2.83 4.31
CA PRO A 399 -1.30 3.66 3.68
C PRO A 399 -1.98 4.61 4.67
N ALA A 400 -2.20 5.84 4.22
CA ALA A 400 -2.90 6.84 5.01
C ALA A 400 -4.42 6.80 4.74
N HIS A 401 -5.20 7.26 5.70
CA HIS A 401 -6.66 7.29 5.62
C HIS A 401 -7.17 8.58 4.97
N SER A 402 -6.60 9.72 5.39
CA SER A 402 -6.90 11.04 4.82
C SER A 402 -5.74 12.00 5.02
N LEU A 403 -5.60 12.98 4.13
CA LEU A 403 -4.70 14.12 4.28
C LEU A 403 -5.54 15.37 4.55
N GLU A 404 -5.35 15.96 5.74
CA GLU A 404 -6.12 17.13 6.19
C GLU A 404 -5.57 18.45 5.66
N GLY A 405 -4.31 18.48 5.22
CA GLY A 405 -3.68 19.62 4.58
C GLY A 405 -2.17 19.63 4.69
N ALA A 406 -1.57 20.53 3.90
CA ALA A 406 -0.15 20.80 3.86
C ALA A 406 0.14 22.28 4.14
N ILE A 407 1.25 22.56 4.85
CA ILE A 407 1.72 23.91 5.19
C ILE A 407 3.16 24.03 4.71
N VAL A 408 3.43 24.91 3.75
CA VAL A 408 4.75 25.15 3.19
C VAL A 408 5.29 26.47 3.70
N ASP A 409 6.45 26.47 4.37
CA ASP A 409 7.14 27.64 4.90
C ASP A 409 6.26 28.56 5.79
N GLY A 410 5.20 27.98 6.39
CA GLY A 410 4.23 28.67 7.24
C GLY A 410 2.93 29.06 6.55
N ASP A 411 2.81 28.90 5.26
CA ASP A 411 1.60 29.18 4.48
C ASP A 411 0.81 27.87 4.24
N THR A 412 -0.49 27.87 4.57
CA THR A 412 -1.38 26.73 4.28
C THR A 412 -1.67 26.67 2.80
N LEU A 413 -1.39 25.54 2.18
CA LEU A 413 -1.69 25.31 0.77
C LEU A 413 -3.19 25.13 0.51
N SER A 414 -3.63 25.62 -0.62
CA SER A 414 -4.94 25.29 -1.20
C SER A 414 -4.85 23.98 -2.00
N LEU A 415 -5.99 23.33 -2.27
CA LEU A 415 -6.04 22.02 -2.95
C LEU A 415 -5.37 22.03 -4.33
N ASN A 416 -5.35 23.17 -5.01
CA ASN A 416 -4.71 23.31 -6.33
C ASN A 416 -3.19 23.60 -6.27
N GLU A 417 -2.56 23.44 -5.12
CA GLU A 417 -1.13 23.63 -4.94
C GLU A 417 -0.40 22.35 -4.56
N TYR A 418 -1.14 21.24 -4.40
CA TYR A 418 -0.57 19.93 -4.11
C TYR A 418 -1.51 18.80 -4.54
N CYS A 419 -0.92 17.64 -4.77
CA CYS A 419 -1.60 16.38 -4.99
C CYS A 419 -0.97 15.26 -4.16
N TYR A 420 -1.63 14.11 -4.07
CA TYR A 420 -1.17 13.03 -3.18
C TYR A 420 -1.68 11.66 -3.62
N ASN A 421 -0.98 10.62 -3.13
CA ASN A 421 -1.44 9.24 -3.14
C ASN A 421 -1.33 8.66 -1.73
N LEU A 422 -2.47 8.42 -1.09
CA LEU A 422 -2.52 7.94 0.30
C LEU A 422 -2.14 6.46 0.43
N ALA A 423 -2.36 5.66 -0.60
CA ALA A 423 -1.96 4.24 -0.60
C ALA A 423 -0.44 4.09 -0.57
N ASN A 424 0.26 4.90 -1.34
CA ASN A 424 1.72 4.91 -1.44
C ASN A 424 2.39 5.96 -0.53
N GLY A 425 1.58 6.79 0.13
CA GLY A 425 2.02 7.72 1.17
C GLY A 425 2.81 8.92 0.69
N TRP A 426 2.75 9.28 -0.60
CA TRP A 426 3.43 10.48 -1.09
C TRP A 426 2.48 11.66 -1.30
N ALA A 427 3.05 12.86 -1.13
CA ALA A 427 2.43 14.11 -1.54
C ALA A 427 3.42 14.94 -2.36
N SER A 428 2.96 15.54 -3.45
CA SER A 428 3.72 16.45 -4.32
C SER A 428 3.15 17.85 -4.24
N VAL A 429 4.02 18.86 -4.25
CA VAL A 429 3.64 20.28 -4.14
C VAL A 429 4.12 21.06 -5.37
N ALA A 430 3.28 21.95 -5.86
CA ALA A 430 3.59 22.81 -7.04
C ALA A 430 4.86 23.65 -6.82
N SER A 431 5.13 24.07 -5.60
CA SER A 431 6.29 24.91 -5.27
C SER A 431 7.12 24.25 -4.16
N ALA A 432 8.40 23.97 -4.46
CA ALA A 432 9.32 23.36 -3.53
C ALA A 432 9.50 24.22 -2.27
N PRO A 433 9.33 23.69 -1.04
CA PRO A 433 9.54 24.41 0.21
C PRO A 433 11.01 24.80 0.39
N ILE A 434 11.25 26.03 0.86
CA ILE A 434 12.61 26.52 1.10
C ILE A 434 13.11 26.03 2.47
N SER A 435 12.25 26.04 3.49
CA SER A 435 12.64 25.63 4.84
C SER A 435 11.98 24.35 5.29
N GLN A 436 10.66 24.24 5.15
CA GLN A 436 9.93 23.06 5.62
C GLN A 436 8.55 22.92 4.98
N ILE A 437 8.05 21.68 4.98
CA ILE A 437 6.63 21.36 4.78
C ILE A 437 6.12 20.60 6.00
N VAL A 438 4.86 20.84 6.34
CA VAL A 438 4.19 20.22 7.49
C VAL A 438 2.90 19.58 7.01
N PHE A 439 2.69 18.31 7.36
CA PHE A 439 1.48 17.57 7.06
C PHE A 439 0.66 17.27 8.31
N ASN A 440 -0.67 17.31 8.14
CA ASN A 440 -1.63 16.76 9.10
C ASN A 440 -2.47 15.70 8.36
N TYR A 441 -2.55 14.50 8.93
CA TYR A 441 -3.22 13.39 8.27
C TYR A 441 -3.71 12.34 9.26
N HIS A 442 -4.54 11.42 8.77
CA HIS A 442 -4.94 10.23 9.50
C HIS A 442 -4.34 8.99 8.84
N TYR A 443 -3.90 8.04 9.64
CA TYR A 443 -3.47 6.71 9.20
C TYR A 443 -4.08 5.65 10.09
N SER A 444 -3.99 4.37 9.72
CA SER A 444 -4.44 3.28 10.57
C SER A 444 -3.27 2.40 10.99
N TYR A 445 -3.24 2.03 12.26
CA TYR A 445 -2.37 0.98 12.76
C TYR A 445 -2.99 -0.43 12.63
N LYS A 446 -4.18 -0.53 12.05
CA LYS A 446 -4.89 -1.78 11.74
C LYS A 446 -5.40 -1.79 10.31
N PRO A 447 -4.53 -1.67 9.31
CA PRO A 447 -5.00 -1.71 7.93
C PRO A 447 -5.59 -3.09 7.61
N ASP A 448 -6.81 -3.09 7.08
CA ASP A 448 -7.48 -4.28 6.56
C ASP A 448 -7.00 -4.57 5.14
N LEU A 449 -7.03 -5.84 4.73
CA LEU A 449 -6.60 -6.27 3.41
C LEU A 449 -7.80 -6.44 2.47
N GLY A 450 -7.95 -5.54 1.50
CA GLY A 450 -8.88 -5.65 0.38
C GLY A 450 -8.29 -6.50 -0.75
N VAL A 451 -9.12 -7.32 -1.39
CA VAL A 451 -8.71 -8.24 -2.47
C VAL A 451 -9.74 -8.28 -3.56
N SER A 452 -9.36 -7.97 -4.79
CA SER A 452 -10.16 -8.22 -5.99
C SER A 452 -9.97 -9.64 -6.50
N ASN A 453 -11.04 -10.25 -7.01
CA ASN A 453 -11.04 -11.65 -7.44
C ASN A 453 -11.85 -11.87 -8.74
N TRP A 454 -11.35 -12.68 -9.64
CA TRP A 454 -12.06 -13.02 -10.87
C TRP A 454 -13.27 -13.91 -10.65
N ASP A 455 -13.04 -15.03 -9.99
CA ASP A 455 -13.94 -16.19 -9.99
C ASP A 455 -14.90 -16.20 -8.81
N LYS A 456 -14.64 -15.36 -7.80
CA LYS A 456 -15.40 -15.32 -6.56
C LYS A 456 -15.85 -13.89 -6.23
N SER A 457 -16.34 -13.71 -5.01
CA SER A 457 -16.56 -12.39 -4.41
C SER A 457 -15.23 -11.66 -4.23
N ASN A 458 -15.25 -10.35 -4.19
CA ASN A 458 -14.16 -9.56 -3.62
C ASN A 458 -14.16 -9.74 -2.11
N TYR A 459 -13.00 -9.68 -1.47
CA TYR A 459 -12.81 -9.97 -0.06
C TYR A 459 -12.23 -8.78 0.70
N VAL A 460 -12.53 -8.70 1.99
CA VAL A 460 -11.76 -7.92 2.96
C VAL A 460 -11.43 -8.79 4.15
N PHE A 461 -10.15 -8.89 4.49
CA PHE A 461 -9.64 -9.60 5.66
C PHE A 461 -9.35 -8.59 6.75
N LYS A 462 -10.00 -8.75 7.91
CA LYS A 462 -9.87 -7.81 9.02
C LYS A 462 -8.53 -7.96 9.72
N ASN A 463 -7.89 -6.82 9.99
CA ASN A 463 -6.79 -6.74 10.93
C ASN A 463 -7.34 -6.71 12.36
N ILE A 464 -6.96 -7.71 13.13
CA ILE A 464 -7.38 -7.91 14.52
C ILE A 464 -6.27 -7.59 15.51
N ALA A 465 -5.26 -6.80 15.09
CA ALA A 465 -4.24 -6.33 16.02
C ALA A 465 -4.93 -5.77 17.25
N THR A 466 -4.65 -6.35 18.38
CA THR A 466 -4.91 -5.68 19.64
C THR A 466 -3.80 -4.66 19.77
N SER A 467 -4.12 -3.40 20.05
CA SER A 467 -3.09 -2.42 20.27
C SER A 467 -2.07 -3.01 21.25
N SER A 468 -0.99 -3.57 20.75
CA SER A 468 0.17 -3.95 21.54
C SER A 468 0.94 -2.69 21.91
N TYR A 469 0.17 -1.64 22.23
CA TYR A 469 0.72 -0.42 22.72
C TYR A 469 1.41 -0.73 24.04
N VAL A 470 2.71 -0.71 24.04
CA VAL A 470 3.48 -0.73 25.28
C VAL A 470 3.33 0.67 25.90
N TRP A 471 2.35 0.82 26.77
CA TRP A 471 2.11 2.10 27.43
C TRP A 471 3.41 2.60 28.09
N GLY A 472 3.79 3.82 27.74
CA GLY A 472 5.06 4.39 28.15
C GLY A 472 6.20 4.20 27.17
N ASP A 473 6.01 3.47 26.10
CA ASP A 473 6.92 3.39 24.95
C ASP A 473 6.78 4.68 24.14
N ALA A 474 7.56 5.67 24.51
CA ALA A 474 7.44 7.03 23.99
C ALA A 474 8.08 7.19 22.61
N ASN A 475 9.03 6.35 22.26
CA ASN A 475 9.70 6.38 20.96
C ASN A 475 9.05 5.46 19.91
N GLY A 476 8.09 4.62 20.34
CA GLY A 476 7.32 3.75 19.43
C GLY A 476 8.10 2.55 18.90
N ASP A 477 9.19 2.12 19.57
CA ASP A 477 10.03 0.99 19.11
C ASP A 477 9.52 -0.39 19.60
N GLY A 478 8.34 -0.43 20.24
CA GLY A 478 7.73 -1.65 20.79
C GLY A 478 8.36 -2.15 22.09
N VAL A 479 9.39 -1.52 22.62
CA VAL A 479 10.13 -1.98 23.80
C VAL A 479 10.21 -0.91 24.88
N LEU A 480 9.43 -1.04 25.93
CA LEU A 480 9.50 -0.13 27.08
C LEU A 480 10.82 -0.27 27.85
N ASN A 481 11.67 0.72 27.72
CA ASN A 481 13.03 0.71 28.29
C ASN A 481 13.52 2.14 28.67
N ALA A 482 14.81 2.27 28.99
CA ALA A 482 15.41 3.56 29.37
C ALA A 482 15.45 4.59 28.23
N ILE A 483 15.31 4.17 26.97
CA ILE A 483 15.32 5.06 25.81
C ILE A 483 14.06 5.90 25.79
N ASP A 484 12.90 5.34 26.21
CA ASP A 484 11.63 6.06 26.31
C ASP A 484 11.68 7.19 27.33
N VAL A 485 12.36 6.96 28.44
CA VAL A 485 12.61 8.01 29.43
C VAL A 485 13.42 9.15 28.80
N VAL A 486 14.46 8.82 28.03
CA VAL A 486 15.29 9.81 27.32
C VAL A 486 14.48 10.52 26.25
N TYR A 487 13.63 9.80 25.54
CA TYR A 487 12.75 10.36 24.49
C TYR A 487 11.78 11.38 25.07
N LEU A 488 11.08 11.06 26.17
CA LEU A 488 10.20 12.00 26.88
C LEU A 488 10.95 13.21 27.43
N ILE A 489 12.16 13.04 27.92
CA ILE A 489 13.00 14.16 28.36
C ILE A 489 13.33 15.10 27.20
N ASN A 490 13.68 14.51 26.02
CA ASN A 490 13.98 15.29 24.83
C ASN A 490 12.74 16.07 24.36
N TYR A 491 11.59 15.42 24.30
CA TYR A 491 10.33 16.06 23.94
C TYR A 491 10.00 17.22 24.86
N LEU A 492 10.03 17.01 26.20
CA LEU A 492 9.60 18.00 27.17
C LEU A 492 10.56 19.18 27.37
N PHE A 493 11.88 18.97 27.21
CA PHE A 493 12.87 19.94 27.63
C PHE A 493 13.86 20.40 26.56
N ILE A 494 13.94 19.68 25.41
CA ILE A 494 14.97 19.92 24.38
C ILE A 494 14.35 20.14 23.00
N SER A 495 13.01 20.21 22.90
CA SER A 495 12.24 20.31 21.64
C SER A 495 12.47 19.12 20.72
N GLY A 496 12.58 17.93 21.28
CA GLY A 496 12.58 16.67 20.53
C GLY A 496 11.18 16.36 19.96
N PRO A 497 11.06 15.36 19.07
CA PRO A 497 9.78 14.97 18.50
C PRO A 497 8.79 14.49 19.56
N PRO A 498 7.47 14.64 19.36
CA PRO A 498 6.45 14.16 20.28
C PRO A 498 6.45 12.63 20.36
N PRO A 499 5.97 12.05 21.48
CA PRO A 499 5.68 10.61 21.54
C PRO A 499 4.71 10.17 20.46
N THR A 500 4.93 8.97 19.93
CA THR A 500 4.06 8.39 18.89
C THR A 500 3.52 7.03 19.34
N PRO A 501 2.16 6.97 19.57
CA PRO A 501 1.26 8.11 19.65
C PRO A 501 1.51 8.97 20.86
N LEU A 502 0.93 10.14 20.84
CA LEU A 502 1.05 11.11 21.93
C LEU A 502 0.68 10.48 23.31
N ALA A 503 -0.35 9.65 23.33
CA ALA A 503 -0.82 8.94 24.53
C ALA A 503 0.24 8.01 25.18
N SER A 504 1.25 7.56 24.44
CA SER A 504 2.35 6.77 25.02
C SER A 504 3.23 7.62 25.96
N GLY A 505 3.19 8.92 25.79
CA GLY A 505 3.88 9.87 26.64
C GLY A 505 3.20 10.16 27.98
N ASP A 506 1.99 9.65 28.22
CA ASP A 506 1.17 9.79 29.44
C ASP A 506 1.00 8.44 30.17
N PRO A 507 2.08 7.82 30.65
CA PRO A 507 2.03 6.50 31.28
C PRO A 507 1.31 6.47 32.64
N ASN A 508 1.05 7.62 33.25
CA ASN A 508 0.32 7.73 34.50
C ASN A 508 -1.18 8.01 34.33
N ASN A 509 -1.62 8.24 33.06
CA ASN A 509 -3.02 8.48 32.67
C ASN A 509 -3.66 9.70 33.37
N ASP A 510 -2.90 10.79 33.51
CA ASP A 510 -3.41 12.05 34.06
C ASP A 510 -3.82 13.08 33.00
N CYS A 511 -3.77 12.70 31.71
CA CYS A 511 -4.11 13.50 30.53
C CYS A 511 -3.19 14.71 30.30
N VAL A 512 -1.96 14.70 30.83
CA VAL A 512 -0.97 15.76 30.64
C VAL A 512 0.42 15.17 30.53
N ILE A 513 1.06 15.27 29.37
CA ILE A 513 2.46 14.85 29.25
C ILE A 513 3.38 15.90 29.91
N ASN A 514 4.06 15.52 30.98
CA ASN A 514 4.92 16.38 31.73
C ASN A 514 6.06 15.61 32.46
N SER A 515 6.81 16.28 33.34
CA SER A 515 7.91 15.63 34.07
C SER A 515 7.47 14.53 35.07
N VAL A 516 6.18 14.45 35.40
CA VAL A 516 5.64 13.38 36.28
C VAL A 516 5.65 12.06 35.53
N ASP A 517 5.41 12.06 34.22
CA ASP A 517 5.45 10.88 33.37
C ASP A 517 6.85 10.29 33.26
N VAL A 518 7.85 11.17 33.13
CA VAL A 518 9.26 10.78 33.18
C VAL A 518 9.59 10.08 34.50
N VAL A 519 9.14 10.64 35.61
CA VAL A 519 9.33 10.05 36.94
C VAL A 519 8.56 8.74 37.07
N TYR A 520 7.36 8.65 36.49
CA TYR A 520 6.54 7.44 36.52
C TYR A 520 7.25 6.29 35.79
N LEU A 521 7.78 6.53 34.60
CA LEU A 521 8.55 5.53 33.83
C LEU A 521 9.83 5.10 34.57
N ILE A 522 10.56 6.06 35.14
CA ILE A 522 11.76 5.75 35.96
C ILE A 522 11.39 4.84 37.12
N ASN A 523 10.30 5.15 37.85
CA ASN A 523 9.83 4.31 38.94
C ASN A 523 9.47 2.90 38.50
N TYR A 524 8.75 2.75 37.38
CA TYR A 524 8.41 1.46 36.84
C TYR A 524 9.64 0.65 36.43
N LEU A 525 10.51 1.23 35.63
CA LEU A 525 11.65 0.54 35.02
C LEU A 525 12.74 0.15 36.03
N PHE A 526 12.98 0.98 37.06
CA PHE A 526 14.16 0.83 37.90
C PHE A 526 13.87 0.63 39.39
N ILE A 527 12.63 0.90 39.86
CA ILE A 527 12.31 0.92 41.31
C ILE A 527 11.17 -0.06 41.63
N GLY A 528 10.48 -0.65 40.60
CA GLY A 528 9.37 -1.55 40.77
C GLY A 528 8.03 -0.85 41.06
N GLY A 529 7.86 0.34 40.51
CA GLY A 529 6.61 1.10 40.53
C GLY A 529 5.49 0.42 39.70
N PRO A 530 4.27 0.99 39.71
CA PRO A 530 3.15 0.46 38.94
C PRO A 530 3.44 0.52 37.43
N ALA A 531 2.88 -0.46 36.68
CA ALA A 531 3.02 -0.51 35.23
C ALA A 531 2.34 0.70 34.56
N PRO A 532 2.89 1.17 33.42
CA PRO A 532 2.26 2.21 32.63
C PRO A 532 0.82 1.86 32.26
N GLN A 533 -0.02 2.88 32.16
CA GLN A 533 -1.44 2.80 31.84
C GLN A 533 -1.69 3.47 30.48
N GLN A 534 -2.84 3.21 29.90
CA GLN A 534 -3.28 3.88 28.68
C GLN A 534 -3.37 5.37 28.95
N GLY A 535 -2.57 6.16 28.22
CA GLY A 535 -2.66 7.62 28.29
C GLY A 535 -3.95 8.16 27.70
N CYS A 536 -4.35 9.34 28.14
CA CYS A 536 -5.60 10.00 27.74
C CYS A 536 -5.38 11.36 27.03
N VAL A 537 -4.18 11.63 26.51
CA VAL A 537 -3.82 12.87 25.79
C VAL A 537 -4.01 12.72 24.28
#